data_733f0b70c96c4d5dac02591729fe1d78
#
_entry.id   733f0b70c96c4d5dac02591729fe1d78
#
_cell.length_a   1.000
_cell.length_b   1.000
_cell.length_c   1.000
_cell.angle_alpha   90.00
_cell.angle_beta   90.00
_cell.angle_gamma   90.00
#
_symmetry.space_group_name_H-M   'P 1'
#
loop_
_entity.id
_entity.type
_entity.pdbx_description
1 polymer ?
#
loop_
_entity_poly.entity_id
_entity_poly.type
_entity_poly.pdbx_seq_one_letter_code
_entity_poly.pdbx_strand_id
1 'polypeptide(L)'
;MEKIYAGIVTFNPDIERLKENVCAICIQVPEVVIFDNGSSNFADIQECISVFHNAILIHSDENIGIAAALNRLMQWGSNNNYDWMLSLDQDSVCDASYVNKMKQYLDVEPLLGIVAPVIVDRNVVVVGHNPNKEYCHVNTCITSGAFSKIEYWKQIGEYDESMFIDSVDFEYCYRMRKNGYGVIQVKDVHLLHELGNSVKCRFLFWKIDVTGHSAFRKYYIARNNVYYPKKHHLWIRFIRGNYRNLKMIAIVLLYEDNKKEKIRSILSGWKNAY
;
A
#
# COMPACT_ATOMS: atom_id res chain seq x y z
N MET A 1 -19.89 -11.89 -14.86
CA MET A 1 -19.25 -10.55 -14.74
C MET A 1 -18.58 -10.51 -13.39
N GLU A 2 -17.29 -10.19 -13.34
CA GLU A 2 -16.50 -10.11 -12.11
C GLU A 2 -17.10 -9.09 -11.14
N LYS A 3 -17.31 -9.50 -9.89
CA LYS A 3 -17.85 -8.65 -8.82
C LYS A 3 -16.71 -7.92 -8.14
N ILE A 4 -16.80 -6.59 -8.10
CA ILE A 4 -15.75 -5.70 -7.59
C ILE A 4 -16.34 -4.81 -6.52
N TYR A 5 -15.59 -4.59 -5.45
CA TYR A 5 -15.83 -3.55 -4.46
C TYR A 5 -14.54 -2.75 -4.21
N ALA A 6 -14.64 -1.60 -3.55
CA ALA A 6 -13.49 -0.83 -3.11
C ALA A 6 -13.26 -0.99 -1.61
N GLY A 7 -12.01 -1.16 -1.20
CA GLY A 7 -11.57 -1.21 0.18
C GLY A 7 -10.63 -0.05 0.51
N ILE A 8 -10.93 0.72 1.55
CA ILE A 8 -10.14 1.85 2.02
C ILE A 8 -9.70 1.59 3.46
N VAL A 9 -8.41 1.70 3.75
CA VAL A 9 -7.91 1.68 5.13
C VAL A 9 -7.69 3.10 5.60
N THR A 10 -8.23 3.45 6.77
CA THR A 10 -8.05 4.76 7.39
C THR A 10 -7.31 4.67 8.72
N PHE A 11 -6.45 5.64 8.99
CA PHE A 11 -5.82 5.87 10.29
C PHE A 11 -5.53 7.36 10.47
N ASN A 12 -6.31 8.04 11.33
CA ASN A 12 -6.27 9.48 11.53
C ASN A 12 -6.27 10.27 10.21
N PRO A 13 -7.25 10.03 9.31
CA PRO A 13 -7.30 10.69 8.01
C PRO A 13 -7.61 12.18 8.15
N ASP A 14 -7.14 12.96 7.17
CA ASP A 14 -7.76 14.25 6.86
C ASP A 14 -9.17 14.00 6.30
N ILE A 15 -10.18 14.55 6.94
CA ILE A 15 -11.58 14.24 6.63
C ILE A 15 -12.00 14.74 5.25
N GLU A 16 -11.51 15.91 4.83
CA GLU A 16 -11.82 16.43 3.49
C GLU A 16 -11.21 15.55 2.40
N ARG A 17 -9.98 15.05 2.62
CA ARG A 17 -9.33 14.11 1.72
C ARG A 17 -10.06 12.76 1.65
N LEU A 18 -10.45 12.24 2.79
CA LEU A 18 -11.23 11.00 2.85
C LEU A 18 -12.56 11.16 2.10
N LYS A 19 -13.24 12.30 2.29
CA LYS A 19 -14.48 12.62 1.59
C LYS A 19 -14.30 12.70 0.09
N GLU A 20 -13.25 13.38 -0.40
CA GLU A 20 -12.89 13.42 -1.82
C GLU A 20 -12.69 12.01 -2.40
N ASN A 21 -11.93 11.16 -1.69
CA ASN A 21 -11.68 9.78 -2.08
C ASN A 21 -12.98 8.99 -2.20
N VAL A 22 -13.80 8.98 -1.12
CA VAL A 22 -15.07 8.22 -1.08
C VAL A 22 -16.04 8.74 -2.13
N CYS A 23 -16.18 10.07 -2.31
CA CYS A 23 -17.01 10.66 -3.38
C CYS A 23 -16.59 10.17 -4.77
N ALA A 24 -15.29 10.09 -5.04
CA ALA A 24 -14.78 9.69 -6.35
C ALA A 24 -15.02 8.21 -6.66
N ILE A 25 -15.01 7.33 -5.64
CA ILE A 25 -15.10 5.89 -5.85
C ILE A 25 -16.50 5.32 -5.64
N CYS A 26 -17.34 5.89 -4.76
CA CYS A 26 -18.67 5.35 -4.44
C CYS A 26 -19.62 5.31 -5.66
N ILE A 27 -19.42 6.18 -6.65
CA ILE A 27 -20.20 6.18 -7.90
C ILE A 27 -19.72 5.16 -8.94
N GLN A 28 -18.59 4.50 -8.70
CA GLN A 28 -17.94 3.59 -9.66
C GLN A 28 -18.05 2.11 -9.26
N VAL A 29 -18.33 1.84 -8.00
CA VAL A 29 -18.45 0.47 -7.45
C VAL A 29 -19.76 0.29 -6.69
N PRO A 30 -20.28 -0.94 -6.59
CA PRO A 30 -21.52 -1.20 -5.84
C PRO A 30 -21.36 -0.94 -4.35
N GLU A 31 -20.20 -1.20 -3.77
CA GLU A 31 -19.91 -1.03 -2.34
C GLU A 31 -18.49 -0.52 -2.10
N VAL A 32 -18.35 0.38 -1.11
CA VAL A 32 -17.09 0.89 -0.60
C VAL A 32 -16.99 0.47 0.87
N VAL A 33 -16.00 -0.33 1.21
CA VAL A 33 -15.76 -0.78 2.59
C VAL A 33 -14.61 0.02 3.17
N ILE A 34 -14.88 0.79 4.20
CA ILE A 34 -13.88 1.57 4.92
C ILE A 34 -13.53 0.83 6.20
N PHE A 35 -12.26 0.46 6.35
CA PHE A 35 -11.74 -0.11 7.60
C PHE A 35 -10.98 0.98 8.36
N ASP A 36 -11.60 1.45 9.44
CA ASP A 36 -10.92 2.36 10.34
C ASP A 36 -10.00 1.60 11.29
N ASN A 37 -8.72 1.88 11.21
CA ASN A 37 -7.65 1.16 11.88
C ASN A 37 -7.27 1.81 13.23
N GLY A 38 -8.26 2.15 14.05
CA GLY A 38 -8.05 2.72 15.38
C GLY A 38 -7.75 4.21 15.38
N SER A 39 -8.50 5.00 14.60
CA SER A 39 -8.34 6.46 14.53
C SER A 39 -8.84 7.16 15.78
N SER A 40 -8.11 8.18 16.21
CA SER A 40 -8.53 9.07 17.31
C SER A 40 -9.69 10.01 16.91
N ASN A 41 -9.86 10.28 15.61
CA ASN A 41 -10.94 11.07 15.03
C ASN A 41 -12.05 10.22 14.42
N PHE A 42 -12.32 9.04 15.00
CA PHE A 42 -13.32 8.09 14.49
C PHE A 42 -14.72 8.70 14.33
N ALA A 43 -15.15 9.57 15.26
CA ALA A 43 -16.45 10.23 15.17
C ALA A 43 -16.60 11.07 13.89
N ASP A 44 -15.55 11.80 13.51
CA ASP A 44 -15.52 12.61 12.29
C ASP A 44 -15.57 11.71 11.03
N ILE A 45 -14.88 10.55 11.06
CA ILE A 45 -14.93 9.55 10.00
C ILE A 45 -16.36 9.02 9.86
N GLN A 46 -17.00 8.65 10.96
CA GLN A 46 -18.37 8.12 10.98
C GLN A 46 -19.36 9.13 10.40
N GLU A 47 -19.27 10.40 10.79
CA GLU A 47 -20.09 11.48 10.25
C GLU A 47 -19.86 11.63 8.74
N CYS A 48 -18.59 11.72 8.31
CA CYS A 48 -18.21 11.83 6.89
C CYS A 48 -18.78 10.68 6.04
N ILE A 49 -18.70 9.44 6.53
CA ILE A 49 -19.14 8.26 5.77
C ILE A 49 -20.66 8.09 5.76
N SER A 50 -21.36 8.58 6.76
CA SER A 50 -22.82 8.40 6.93
C SER A 50 -23.68 8.94 5.76
N VAL A 51 -23.14 9.86 4.96
CA VAL A 51 -23.84 10.45 3.80
C VAL A 51 -23.78 9.58 2.54
N PHE A 52 -22.95 8.52 2.52
CA PHE A 52 -22.80 7.63 1.38
C PHE A 52 -23.58 6.33 1.60
N HIS A 53 -24.64 6.11 0.84
CA HIS A 53 -25.56 4.98 1.02
C HIS A 53 -24.97 3.60 0.72
N ASN A 54 -23.88 3.54 -0.05
CA ASN A 54 -23.15 2.30 -0.40
C ASN A 54 -21.78 2.19 0.27
N ALA A 55 -21.52 3.00 1.29
CA ALA A 55 -20.31 2.94 2.09
C ALA A 55 -20.56 2.17 3.41
N ILE A 56 -19.69 1.26 3.73
CA ILE A 56 -19.73 0.41 4.93
C ILE A 56 -18.50 0.74 5.78
N LEU A 57 -18.71 1.13 7.03
CA LEU A 57 -17.64 1.46 7.97
C LEU A 57 -17.45 0.31 8.96
N ILE A 58 -16.23 -0.19 9.03
CA ILE A 58 -15.77 -1.20 10.00
C ILE A 58 -14.73 -0.54 10.88
N HIS A 59 -14.89 -0.63 12.20
CA HIS A 59 -13.98 -0.01 13.17
C HIS A 59 -13.16 -1.04 13.92
N SER A 60 -11.91 -0.69 14.20
CA SER A 60 -11.01 -1.38 15.12
C SER A 60 -10.67 -0.47 16.29
N ASP A 61 -10.70 -0.99 17.52
CA ASP A 61 -10.34 -0.21 18.72
C ASP A 61 -8.87 0.21 18.76
N GLU A 62 -8.02 -0.48 18.00
CA GLU A 62 -6.57 -0.22 17.95
C GLU A 62 -6.01 -0.32 16.53
N ASN A 63 -4.84 0.27 16.30
CA ASN A 63 -4.11 0.15 15.06
C ASN A 63 -3.45 -1.23 14.95
N ILE A 64 -4.04 -2.10 14.14
CA ILE A 64 -3.56 -3.49 13.90
C ILE A 64 -2.54 -3.59 12.77
N GLY A 65 -2.15 -2.48 12.15
CA GLY A 65 -1.25 -2.41 10.99
C GLY A 65 -1.97 -2.58 9.66
N ILE A 66 -1.29 -2.11 8.58
CA ILE A 66 -1.89 -2.09 7.23
C ILE A 66 -2.13 -3.51 6.67
N ALA A 67 -1.24 -4.46 6.97
CA ALA A 67 -1.40 -5.83 6.50
C ALA A 67 -2.66 -6.51 7.06
N ALA A 68 -2.88 -6.38 8.38
CA ALA A 68 -4.07 -6.91 9.04
C ALA A 68 -5.34 -6.18 8.58
N ALA A 69 -5.29 -4.85 8.43
CA ALA A 69 -6.42 -4.08 7.93
C ALA A 69 -6.83 -4.50 6.50
N LEU A 70 -5.85 -4.69 5.61
CA LEU A 70 -6.10 -5.23 4.26
C LEU A 70 -6.68 -6.64 4.30
N ASN A 71 -6.22 -7.51 5.21
CA ASN A 71 -6.81 -8.84 5.40
C ASN A 71 -8.27 -8.76 5.84
N ARG A 72 -8.63 -7.82 6.74
CA ARG A 72 -10.04 -7.60 7.13
C ARG A 72 -10.91 -7.21 5.94
N LEU A 73 -10.41 -6.30 5.10
CA LEU A 73 -11.11 -5.92 3.87
C LEU A 73 -11.27 -7.10 2.91
N MET A 74 -10.19 -7.84 2.61
CA MET A 74 -10.23 -9.01 1.72
C MET A 74 -11.16 -10.11 2.26
N GLN A 75 -11.15 -10.36 3.57
CA GLN A 75 -12.05 -11.32 4.22
C GLN A 75 -13.52 -10.88 4.09
N TRP A 76 -13.80 -9.57 4.26
CA TRP A 76 -15.13 -9.02 4.04
C TRP A 76 -15.60 -9.29 2.59
N GLY A 77 -14.79 -8.96 1.60
CA GLY A 77 -15.10 -9.22 0.20
C GLY A 77 -15.34 -10.70 -0.10
N SER A 78 -14.52 -11.57 0.49
CA SER A 78 -14.70 -13.01 0.37
C SER A 78 -16.03 -13.51 0.96
N ASN A 79 -16.42 -13.01 2.12
CA ASN A 79 -17.67 -13.39 2.78
C ASN A 79 -18.91 -12.92 2.02
N ASN A 80 -18.76 -11.85 1.21
CA ASN A 80 -19.82 -11.27 0.39
C ASN A 80 -19.75 -11.67 -1.10
N ASN A 81 -18.94 -12.70 -1.43
CA ASN A 81 -18.81 -13.29 -2.76
C ASN A 81 -18.37 -12.27 -3.82
N TYR A 82 -17.42 -11.39 -3.48
CA TYR A 82 -16.70 -10.56 -4.41
C TYR A 82 -15.50 -11.29 -4.99
N ASP A 83 -15.15 -10.98 -6.25
CA ASP A 83 -14.03 -11.59 -6.96
C ASP A 83 -12.74 -10.77 -6.81
N TRP A 84 -12.89 -9.45 -6.81
CA TRP A 84 -11.78 -8.49 -6.77
C TRP A 84 -12.02 -7.39 -5.75
N MET A 85 -10.96 -7.02 -5.04
CA MET A 85 -10.89 -5.81 -4.23
C MET A 85 -10.04 -4.76 -4.94
N LEU A 86 -10.61 -3.57 -5.15
CA LEU A 86 -9.82 -2.36 -5.41
C LEU A 86 -9.40 -1.77 -4.07
N SER A 87 -8.12 -1.78 -3.77
CA SER A 87 -7.60 -1.13 -2.54
C SER A 87 -7.20 0.31 -2.80
N LEU A 88 -7.54 1.20 -1.89
CA LEU A 88 -7.19 2.63 -1.93
C LEU A 88 -6.63 3.08 -0.59
N ASP A 89 -5.61 3.93 -0.62
CA ASP A 89 -5.19 4.67 0.56
C ASP A 89 -6.19 5.80 0.85
N GLN A 90 -6.25 6.26 2.09
CA GLN A 90 -7.23 7.26 2.57
C GLN A 90 -7.20 8.62 1.84
N ASP A 91 -6.14 8.91 1.12
CA ASP A 91 -5.84 10.17 0.42
C ASP A 91 -5.73 10.03 -1.12
N SER A 92 -6.05 8.84 -1.66
CA SER A 92 -5.96 8.52 -3.08
C SER A 92 -7.27 8.83 -3.80
N VAL A 93 -7.23 9.61 -4.86
CA VAL A 93 -8.42 10.01 -5.62
C VAL A 93 -8.39 9.41 -7.02
N CYS A 94 -9.42 8.63 -7.34
CA CYS A 94 -9.62 8.02 -8.66
C CYS A 94 -10.32 8.99 -9.62
N ASP A 95 -9.94 8.97 -10.91
CA ASP A 95 -10.75 9.65 -11.93
C ASP A 95 -12.13 8.96 -12.12
N ALA A 96 -13.10 9.66 -12.73
CA ALA A 96 -14.47 9.17 -12.89
C ALA A 96 -14.61 7.90 -13.77
N SER A 97 -13.58 7.54 -14.52
CA SER A 97 -13.56 6.36 -15.40
C SER A 97 -12.61 5.26 -14.91
N TYR A 98 -12.02 5.43 -13.74
CA TYR A 98 -10.96 4.59 -13.21
C TYR A 98 -11.32 3.10 -13.21
N VAL A 99 -12.41 2.75 -12.54
CA VAL A 99 -12.85 1.35 -12.41
C VAL A 99 -13.21 0.75 -13.77
N ASN A 100 -13.88 1.51 -14.65
CA ASN A 100 -14.24 1.03 -15.99
C ASN A 100 -13.02 0.75 -16.87
N LYS A 101 -11.97 1.59 -16.78
CA LYS A 101 -10.71 1.36 -17.48
C LYS A 101 -9.98 0.15 -16.93
N MET A 102 -9.86 0.03 -15.60
CA MET A 102 -9.17 -1.08 -14.95
C MET A 102 -9.85 -2.43 -15.20
N LYS A 103 -11.20 -2.47 -15.23
CA LYS A 103 -11.97 -3.69 -15.51
C LYS A 103 -11.59 -4.38 -16.81
N GLN A 104 -11.17 -3.63 -17.83
CA GLN A 104 -10.78 -4.17 -19.13
C GLN A 104 -9.55 -5.08 -19.06
N TYR A 105 -8.79 -4.98 -17.97
CA TYR A 105 -7.55 -5.71 -17.76
C TYR A 105 -7.67 -6.90 -16.81
N LEU A 106 -8.84 -7.14 -16.20
CA LEU A 106 -8.99 -8.20 -15.21
C LEU A 106 -8.96 -9.62 -15.83
N ASP A 107 -9.23 -9.73 -17.14
CA ASP A 107 -9.32 -11.00 -17.87
C ASP A 107 -8.31 -11.07 -19.04
N VAL A 108 -7.31 -10.17 -19.11
CA VAL A 108 -6.37 -10.12 -20.26
C VAL A 108 -5.43 -11.33 -20.34
N GLU A 109 -5.26 -12.03 -19.24
CA GLU A 109 -4.49 -13.27 -19.16
C GLU A 109 -5.00 -14.19 -18.05
N PRO A 110 -4.83 -15.52 -18.19
CA PRO A 110 -5.19 -16.45 -17.14
C PRO A 110 -4.29 -16.26 -15.88
N LEU A 111 -4.81 -16.64 -14.73
CA LEU A 111 -4.08 -16.60 -13.45
C LEU A 111 -3.60 -15.19 -13.06
N LEU A 112 -4.30 -14.15 -13.47
CA LEU A 112 -4.01 -12.78 -13.10
C LEU A 112 -4.43 -12.50 -11.66
N GLY A 113 -3.46 -12.15 -10.80
CA GLY A 113 -3.67 -11.94 -9.37
C GLY A 113 -3.75 -10.47 -8.97
N ILE A 114 -2.99 -9.60 -9.64
CA ILE A 114 -2.96 -8.16 -9.33
C ILE A 114 -2.91 -7.35 -10.62
N VAL A 115 -3.76 -6.31 -10.68
CA VAL A 115 -3.75 -5.29 -11.74
C VAL A 115 -3.55 -3.93 -11.10
N ALA A 116 -2.47 -3.24 -11.42
CA ALA A 116 -2.09 -1.97 -10.82
C ALA A 116 -2.08 -0.82 -11.83
N PRO A 117 -2.39 0.43 -11.40
CA PRO A 117 -2.29 1.62 -12.24
C PRO A 117 -0.85 2.12 -12.31
N VAL A 118 -0.61 3.14 -13.12
CA VAL A 118 0.55 4.01 -12.99
C VAL A 118 0.29 5.02 -11.87
N ILE A 119 1.24 5.15 -10.96
CA ILE A 119 1.15 6.14 -9.88
C ILE A 119 1.73 7.47 -10.36
N VAL A 120 0.98 8.54 -10.15
CA VAL A 120 1.42 9.90 -10.44
C VAL A 120 1.34 10.76 -9.18
N ASP A 121 2.31 11.65 -9.01
CA ASP A 121 2.26 12.67 -7.97
C ASP A 121 1.36 13.85 -8.36
N ARG A 122 1.17 14.81 -7.47
CA ARG A 122 0.36 16.01 -7.75
C ARG A 122 0.91 16.90 -8.86
N ASN A 123 2.19 16.76 -9.22
CA ASN A 123 2.81 17.48 -10.35
C ASN A 123 2.69 16.68 -11.65
N VAL A 124 1.89 15.61 -11.66
CA VAL A 124 1.70 14.67 -12.79
C VAL A 124 3.02 13.99 -13.20
N VAL A 125 3.95 13.84 -12.26
CA VAL A 125 5.18 13.09 -12.47
C VAL A 125 4.96 11.63 -12.12
N VAL A 126 5.27 10.73 -13.07
CA VAL A 126 5.16 9.29 -12.85
C VAL A 126 6.14 8.83 -11.77
N VAL A 127 5.60 8.10 -10.80
CA VAL A 127 6.36 7.54 -9.69
C VAL A 127 6.55 6.04 -9.92
N GLY A 128 7.81 5.62 -10.02
CA GLY A 128 8.14 4.23 -10.22
C GLY A 128 8.13 3.81 -11.69
N HIS A 129 7.49 2.69 -12.00
CA HIS A 129 7.49 2.11 -13.33
C HIS A 129 6.43 2.76 -14.23
N ASN A 130 6.76 2.95 -15.51
CA ASN A 130 5.83 3.41 -16.54
C ASN A 130 5.87 2.42 -17.73
N PRO A 131 4.80 1.64 -17.97
CA PRO A 131 4.75 0.68 -19.05
C PRO A 131 4.91 1.31 -20.43
N ASN A 132 5.69 0.69 -21.31
CA ASN A 132 5.81 1.09 -22.72
C ASN A 132 4.69 0.53 -23.62
N LYS A 133 4.01 -0.52 -23.14
CA LYS A 133 2.89 -1.19 -23.80
C LYS A 133 1.62 -0.92 -23.01
N GLU A 134 0.47 -1.30 -23.53
CA GLU A 134 -0.84 -1.21 -22.90
C GLU A 134 -0.82 -1.72 -21.44
N TYR A 135 -0.13 -2.84 -21.20
CA TYR A 135 0.24 -3.32 -19.87
C TYR A 135 1.57 -4.08 -19.91
N CYS A 136 2.15 -4.30 -18.76
CA CYS A 136 3.33 -5.16 -18.61
C CYS A 136 3.37 -5.85 -17.25
N HIS A 137 4.04 -7.00 -17.20
CA HIS A 137 4.34 -7.65 -15.92
C HIS A 137 5.33 -6.82 -15.12
N VAL A 138 5.04 -6.68 -13.83
CA VAL A 138 5.90 -5.97 -12.89
C VAL A 138 6.30 -6.86 -11.72
N ASN A 139 7.43 -6.58 -11.14
CA ASN A 139 7.89 -7.32 -9.96
C ASN A 139 7.14 -6.90 -8.70
N THR A 140 6.76 -5.65 -8.62
CA THR A 140 6.10 -5.04 -7.46
C THR A 140 5.23 -3.88 -7.91
N CYS A 141 4.14 -3.66 -7.22
CA CYS A 141 3.32 -2.45 -7.27
C CYS A 141 2.91 -2.09 -5.84
N ILE A 142 2.43 -0.88 -5.62
CA ILE A 142 1.80 -0.52 -4.35
C ILE A 142 0.35 -1.01 -4.33
N THR A 143 -0.21 -1.17 -3.13
CA THR A 143 -1.61 -1.61 -2.97
C THR A 143 -2.59 -0.54 -3.41
N SER A 144 -2.28 0.74 -3.21
CA SER A 144 -3.20 1.82 -3.56
C SER A 144 -3.50 1.87 -5.06
N GLY A 145 -4.77 1.83 -5.42
CA GLY A 145 -5.29 1.74 -6.78
C GLY A 145 -5.22 0.34 -7.42
N ALA A 146 -4.63 -0.63 -6.77
CA ALA A 146 -4.51 -1.97 -7.32
C ALA A 146 -5.77 -2.82 -7.09
N PHE A 147 -6.12 -3.62 -8.09
CA PHE A 147 -7.09 -4.69 -7.97
C PHE A 147 -6.36 -5.97 -7.57
N SER A 148 -6.84 -6.63 -6.51
CA SER A 148 -6.33 -7.91 -6.06
C SER A 148 -7.42 -8.98 -6.11
N LYS A 149 -7.09 -10.14 -6.71
CA LYS A 149 -8.01 -11.29 -6.80
C LYS A 149 -8.15 -11.95 -5.44
N ILE A 150 -9.38 -12.02 -4.92
CA ILE A 150 -9.66 -12.53 -3.56
C ILE A 150 -9.36 -14.02 -3.43
N GLU A 151 -9.69 -14.80 -4.46
CA GLU A 151 -9.38 -16.22 -4.49
C GLU A 151 -7.89 -16.50 -4.30
N TYR A 152 -7.04 -15.78 -5.03
CA TYR A 152 -5.59 -16.00 -4.97
C TYR A 152 -4.96 -15.46 -3.70
N TRP A 153 -5.52 -14.37 -3.11
CA TRP A 153 -5.13 -13.90 -1.79
C TRP A 153 -5.26 -15.02 -0.74
N LYS A 154 -6.37 -15.78 -0.74
CA LYS A 154 -6.54 -16.93 0.16
C LYS A 154 -5.52 -18.04 -0.11
N GLN A 155 -5.36 -18.39 -1.38
CA GLN A 155 -4.48 -19.50 -1.79
C GLN A 155 -3.01 -19.27 -1.46
N ILE A 156 -2.53 -18.02 -1.51
CA ILE A 156 -1.13 -17.69 -1.19
C ILE A 156 -0.91 -17.40 0.30
N GLY A 157 -1.94 -17.40 1.14
CA GLY A 157 -1.85 -17.21 2.58
C GLY A 157 -1.90 -15.75 3.03
N GLU A 158 -2.81 -14.96 2.45
CA GLU A 158 -3.18 -13.61 2.91
C GLU A 158 -2.01 -12.59 2.89
N TYR A 159 -2.20 -11.36 3.41
CA TYR A 159 -1.10 -10.44 3.71
C TYR A 159 -0.39 -10.86 5.00
N ASP A 160 0.92 -10.69 5.05
CA ASP A 160 1.72 -11.02 6.25
C ASP A 160 1.54 -9.96 7.35
N GLU A 161 0.64 -10.23 8.30
CA GLU A 161 0.31 -9.31 9.38
C GLU A 161 1.51 -8.97 10.28
N SER A 162 2.51 -9.86 10.35
CA SER A 162 3.72 -9.57 11.10
C SER A 162 4.50 -8.37 10.55
N MET A 163 4.28 -8.00 9.29
CA MET A 163 4.96 -6.85 8.69
C MET A 163 4.42 -5.50 9.17
N PHE A 164 3.22 -5.43 9.66
CA PHE A 164 2.52 -4.26 10.18
C PHE A 164 2.41 -3.10 9.18
N ILE A 165 3.52 -2.48 8.78
CA ILE A 165 3.63 -1.40 7.79
C ILE A 165 4.96 -1.51 7.04
N ASP A 166 5.02 -0.97 5.83
CA ASP A 166 6.17 -0.96 4.90
C ASP A 166 6.53 -2.35 4.33
N SER A 167 6.72 -2.41 3.03
CA SER A 167 7.03 -3.62 2.23
C SER A 167 5.95 -4.72 2.21
N VAL A 168 4.78 -4.48 2.77
CA VAL A 168 3.62 -5.40 2.78
C VAL A 168 3.21 -5.74 1.35
N ASP A 169 3.07 -4.73 0.53
CA ASP A 169 2.76 -4.81 -0.89
C ASP A 169 3.84 -5.56 -1.70
N PHE A 170 5.10 -5.31 -1.42
CA PHE A 170 6.23 -5.95 -2.13
C PHE A 170 6.35 -7.43 -1.79
N GLU A 171 6.13 -7.80 -0.55
CA GLU A 171 6.08 -9.19 -0.09
C GLU A 171 4.89 -9.93 -0.72
N TYR A 172 3.73 -9.30 -0.74
CA TYR A 172 2.52 -9.83 -1.32
C TYR A 172 2.67 -10.06 -2.83
N CYS A 173 3.16 -9.08 -3.60
CA CYS A 173 3.48 -9.24 -5.01
C CYS A 173 4.50 -10.36 -5.27
N TYR A 174 5.50 -10.52 -4.39
CA TYR A 174 6.47 -11.60 -4.50
C TYR A 174 5.80 -12.97 -4.34
N ARG A 175 4.92 -13.16 -3.34
CA ARG A 175 4.20 -14.43 -3.14
C ARG A 175 3.22 -14.71 -4.27
N MET A 176 2.50 -13.70 -4.79
CA MET A 176 1.66 -13.86 -5.97
C MET A 176 2.46 -14.48 -7.13
N ARG A 177 3.57 -13.85 -7.51
CA ARG A 177 4.42 -14.34 -8.61
C ARG A 177 5.08 -15.69 -8.33
N LYS A 178 5.49 -15.94 -7.09
CA LYS A 178 6.08 -17.24 -6.69
C LYS A 178 5.09 -18.39 -6.83
N ASN A 179 3.80 -18.12 -6.68
CA ASN A 179 2.72 -19.10 -6.86
C ASN A 179 2.18 -19.13 -8.30
N GLY A 180 2.82 -18.44 -9.26
CA GLY A 180 2.46 -18.46 -10.68
C GLY A 180 1.37 -17.48 -11.08
N TYR A 181 0.95 -16.57 -10.18
CA TYR A 181 -0.06 -15.55 -10.49
C TYR A 181 0.57 -14.30 -11.10
N GLY A 182 -0.12 -13.73 -12.11
CA GLY A 182 0.29 -12.51 -12.80
C GLY A 182 0.16 -11.28 -11.90
N VAL A 183 1.14 -10.39 -12.00
CA VAL A 183 1.11 -9.03 -11.45
C VAL A 183 1.41 -8.09 -12.59
N ILE A 184 0.42 -7.31 -13.04
CA ILE A 184 0.57 -6.39 -14.16
C ILE A 184 0.37 -4.95 -13.74
N GLN A 185 0.96 -4.05 -14.51
CA GLN A 185 0.71 -2.61 -14.41
C GLN A 185 0.19 -2.10 -15.75
N VAL A 186 -0.88 -1.32 -15.70
CA VAL A 186 -1.59 -0.78 -16.86
C VAL A 186 -1.08 0.63 -17.16
N LYS A 187 -0.81 0.93 -18.45
CA LYS A 187 -0.18 2.18 -18.90
C LYS A 187 -1.09 3.40 -18.76
N ASP A 188 -2.32 3.30 -19.25
CA ASP A 188 -3.17 4.47 -19.46
C ASP A 188 -4.18 4.71 -18.33
N VAL A 189 -3.96 4.06 -17.19
CA VAL A 189 -4.72 4.31 -15.96
C VAL A 189 -3.80 4.86 -14.89
N HIS A 190 -4.12 6.06 -14.44
CA HIS A 190 -3.30 6.78 -13.47
C HIS A 190 -4.06 6.95 -12.16
N LEU A 191 -3.36 6.75 -11.05
CA LEU A 191 -3.84 7.10 -9.72
C LEU A 191 -3.04 8.29 -9.19
N LEU A 192 -3.74 9.35 -8.82
CA LEU A 192 -3.14 10.45 -8.08
C LEU A 192 -2.89 10.01 -6.64
N HIS A 193 -1.63 9.95 -6.24
CA HIS A 193 -1.23 9.54 -4.90
C HIS A 193 -0.26 10.55 -4.29
N GLU A 194 -0.52 10.95 -3.04
CA GLU A 194 0.40 11.84 -2.33
C GLU A 194 1.64 11.06 -1.84
N LEU A 195 2.77 11.38 -2.45
CA LEU A 195 4.04 10.95 -1.88
C LEU A 195 4.28 11.76 -0.60
N GLY A 196 4.51 11.06 0.52
CA GLY A 196 4.85 11.72 1.76
C GLY A 196 6.02 12.71 1.59
N ASN A 197 6.05 13.74 2.43
CA ASN A 197 7.03 14.82 2.37
C ASN A 197 8.48 14.29 2.42
N SER A 198 9.16 14.31 1.29
CA SER A 198 10.60 14.05 1.21
C SER A 198 11.36 15.34 0.90
N VAL A 199 12.42 15.58 1.66
CA VAL A 199 13.32 16.74 1.42
C VAL A 199 14.56 16.23 0.71
N LYS A 200 14.90 16.87 -0.43
CA LYS A 200 16.13 16.56 -1.15
C LYS A 200 17.31 17.26 -0.48
N CYS A 201 18.15 16.50 0.23
CA CYS A 201 19.38 16.97 0.83
C CYS A 201 20.58 16.65 -0.08
N ARG A 202 21.66 17.45 0.03
CA ARG A 202 22.91 17.24 -0.70
C ARG A 202 23.96 16.63 0.22
N PHE A 203 24.51 15.48 -0.17
CA PHE A 203 25.66 14.88 0.47
C PHE A 203 26.82 14.84 -0.50
N LEU A 204 27.82 15.69 -0.29
CA LEU A 204 28.92 15.92 -1.23
C LEU A 204 28.37 16.24 -2.64
N PHE A 205 28.49 15.30 -3.57
CA PHE A 205 28.06 15.44 -4.97
C PHE A 205 26.73 14.75 -5.26
N TRP A 206 26.13 14.01 -4.30
CA TRP A 206 24.89 13.25 -4.49
C TRP A 206 23.68 13.92 -3.84
N LYS A 207 22.54 13.83 -4.52
CA LYS A 207 21.23 14.17 -3.93
C LYS A 207 20.70 12.97 -3.18
N ILE A 208 20.26 13.17 -1.94
CA ILE A 208 19.69 12.14 -1.07
C ILE A 208 18.28 12.59 -0.68
N ASP A 209 17.30 11.71 -0.83
CA ASP A 209 15.95 11.95 -0.35
C ASP A 209 15.88 11.58 1.14
N VAL A 210 15.51 12.57 1.96
CA VAL A 210 15.32 12.43 3.40
C VAL A 210 13.81 12.46 3.66
N THR A 211 13.26 11.32 4.07
CA THR A 211 11.81 11.14 4.22
C THR A 211 11.26 11.59 5.58
N GLY A 212 12.12 11.85 6.56
CA GLY A 212 11.72 12.37 7.88
C GLY A 212 10.80 11.46 8.69
N HIS A 213 10.65 10.19 8.34
CA HIS A 213 9.74 9.26 9.00
C HIS A 213 9.92 9.21 10.52
N SER A 214 8.81 8.96 11.24
CA SER A 214 8.78 8.78 12.67
C SER A 214 9.68 7.61 13.13
N ALA A 215 10.08 7.62 14.39
CA ALA A 215 10.85 6.53 15.01
C ALA A 215 10.11 5.18 14.90
N PHE A 216 8.79 5.19 15.08
CA PHE A 216 7.91 4.05 14.91
C PHE A 216 8.01 3.46 13.49
N ARG A 217 7.85 4.28 12.45
CA ARG A 217 7.94 3.81 11.07
C ARG A 217 9.33 3.33 10.70
N LYS A 218 10.39 3.99 11.20
CA LYS A 218 11.78 3.54 10.99
C LYS A 218 12.07 2.17 11.61
N TYR A 219 11.42 1.82 12.72
CA TYR A 219 11.50 0.47 13.28
C TYR A 219 11.03 -0.58 12.27
N TYR A 220 9.83 -0.40 11.68
CA TYR A 220 9.29 -1.37 10.73
C TYR A 220 10.06 -1.38 9.42
N ILE A 221 10.49 -0.24 8.89
CA ILE A 221 11.35 -0.18 7.69
C ILE A 221 12.62 -0.99 7.93
N ALA A 222 13.31 -0.79 9.07
CA ALA A 222 14.54 -1.50 9.38
C ALA A 222 14.32 -3.00 9.54
N ARG A 223 13.24 -3.39 10.22
CA ARG A 223 12.84 -4.78 10.40
C ARG A 223 12.52 -5.44 9.06
N ASN A 224 11.65 -4.84 8.28
CA ASN A 224 11.13 -5.45 7.05
C ASN A 224 12.16 -5.45 5.90
N ASN A 225 13.14 -4.54 5.89
CA ASN A 225 14.30 -4.60 5.00
C ASN A 225 15.07 -5.92 5.11
N VAL A 226 15.03 -6.58 6.27
CA VAL A 226 15.75 -7.82 6.57
C VAL A 226 14.81 -9.01 6.71
N TYR A 227 13.69 -8.85 7.41
CA TYR A 227 12.68 -9.89 7.64
C TYR A 227 12.13 -10.48 6.33
N TYR A 228 11.63 -9.63 5.43
CA TYR A 228 11.05 -10.07 4.16
C TYR A 228 12.05 -10.90 3.33
N PRO A 229 13.28 -10.42 3.03
CA PRO A 229 14.23 -11.22 2.29
C PRO A 229 14.64 -12.51 3.00
N LYS A 230 14.79 -12.48 4.33
CA LYS A 230 15.13 -13.67 5.13
C LYS A 230 14.04 -14.72 5.05
N LYS A 231 12.77 -14.34 5.27
CA LYS A 231 11.58 -15.21 5.18
C LYS A 231 11.55 -15.99 3.86
N HIS A 232 11.92 -15.34 2.76
CA HIS A 232 11.87 -15.92 1.41
C HIS A 232 13.21 -16.41 0.85
N HIS A 233 14.24 -16.50 1.69
CA HIS A 233 15.60 -16.93 1.30
C HIS A 233 16.21 -16.12 0.14
N LEU A 234 15.91 -14.80 0.08
CA LEU A 234 16.41 -13.87 -0.94
C LEU A 234 17.74 -13.25 -0.51
N TRP A 235 18.81 -14.01 -0.52
CA TRP A 235 20.11 -13.65 0.09
C TRP A 235 20.69 -12.32 -0.41
N ILE A 236 20.59 -12.02 -1.69
CA ILE A 236 21.08 -10.75 -2.24
C ILE A 236 20.25 -9.58 -1.69
N ARG A 237 18.93 -9.73 -1.59
CA ARG A 237 18.06 -8.71 -0.99
C ARG A 237 18.28 -8.59 0.51
N PHE A 238 18.57 -9.68 1.19
CA PHE A 238 18.93 -9.70 2.60
C PHE A 238 20.20 -8.86 2.88
N ILE A 239 21.27 -9.06 2.11
CA ILE A 239 22.50 -8.27 2.22
C ILE A 239 22.22 -6.79 1.94
N ARG A 240 21.46 -6.49 0.86
CA ARG A 240 21.06 -5.12 0.52
C ARG A 240 20.18 -4.49 1.60
N GLY A 241 19.31 -5.25 2.26
CA GLY A 241 18.47 -4.79 3.37
C GLY A 241 19.30 -4.34 4.57
N ASN A 242 20.32 -5.14 4.95
CA ASN A 242 21.26 -4.76 6.00
C ASN A 242 22.03 -3.48 5.64
N TYR A 243 22.51 -3.35 4.40
CA TYR A 243 23.16 -2.12 3.93
C TYR A 243 22.23 -0.91 3.96
N ARG A 244 20.94 -1.07 3.59
CA ARG A 244 19.93 0.00 3.68
C ARG A 244 19.75 0.48 5.11
N ASN A 245 19.78 -0.41 6.09
CA ASN A 245 19.68 -0.04 7.50
C ASN A 245 20.88 0.77 7.97
N LEU A 246 22.10 0.41 7.57
CA LEU A 246 23.30 1.22 7.82
C LEU A 246 23.18 2.62 7.18
N LYS A 247 22.75 2.68 5.92
CA LYS A 247 22.53 3.96 5.21
C LYS A 247 21.47 4.80 5.93
N MET A 248 20.38 4.19 6.42
CA MET A 248 19.31 4.89 7.14
C MET A 248 19.83 5.50 8.44
N ILE A 249 20.68 4.80 9.20
CA ILE A 249 21.35 5.34 10.40
C ILE A 249 22.21 6.55 10.02
N ALA A 250 23.00 6.47 8.96
CA ALA A 250 23.83 7.59 8.51
C ALA A 250 23.00 8.81 8.10
N ILE A 251 21.87 8.61 7.40
CA ILE A 251 20.94 9.69 7.03
C ILE A 251 20.36 10.36 8.29
N VAL A 252 19.91 9.58 9.27
CA VAL A 252 19.38 10.11 10.53
C VAL A 252 20.44 10.93 11.26
N LEU A 253 21.67 10.43 11.33
CA LEU A 253 22.78 11.15 12.00
C LEU A 253 23.09 12.50 11.34
N LEU A 254 22.98 12.59 10.02
CA LEU A 254 23.40 13.78 9.26
C LEU A 254 22.25 14.80 9.09
N TYR A 255 21.02 14.34 8.87
CA TYR A 255 19.97 15.19 8.31
C TYR A 255 18.65 15.22 9.08
N GLU A 256 18.43 14.34 10.06
CA GLU A 256 17.15 14.28 10.74
C GLU A 256 17.23 14.71 12.19
N ASP A 257 16.07 15.12 12.75
CA ASP A 257 15.89 15.41 14.18
C ASP A 257 15.58 14.13 14.97
N ASN A 258 15.55 14.23 16.31
CA ASN A 258 15.27 13.11 17.22
C ASN A 258 16.18 11.88 16.99
N LYS A 259 17.46 12.15 16.68
CA LYS A 259 18.45 11.16 16.24
C LYS A 259 18.53 9.95 17.17
N LYS A 260 18.61 10.19 18.48
CA LYS A 260 18.77 9.11 19.48
C LYS A 260 17.59 8.13 19.45
N GLU A 261 16.37 8.65 19.40
CA GLU A 261 15.15 7.84 19.38
C GLU A 261 15.05 7.04 18.06
N LYS A 262 15.23 7.71 16.93
CA LYS A 262 15.17 7.08 15.61
C LYS A 262 16.23 6.00 15.42
N ILE A 263 17.49 6.24 15.86
CA ILE A 263 18.56 5.24 15.78
C ILE A 263 18.25 4.04 16.67
N ARG A 264 17.75 4.27 17.90
CA ARG A 264 17.33 3.17 18.78
C ARG A 264 16.24 2.32 18.15
N SER A 265 15.24 2.94 17.51
CA SER A 265 14.16 2.26 16.81
C SER A 265 14.67 1.46 15.61
N ILE A 266 15.58 2.03 14.79
CA ILE A 266 16.20 1.32 13.68
C ILE A 266 16.95 0.07 14.18
N LEU A 267 17.79 0.21 15.20
CA LEU A 267 18.58 -0.90 15.75
C LEU A 267 17.66 -1.97 16.37
N SER A 268 16.60 -1.58 17.07
CA SER A 268 15.60 -2.51 17.62
C SER A 268 14.87 -3.27 16.51
N GLY A 269 14.35 -2.56 15.51
CA GLY A 269 13.68 -3.19 14.36
C GLY A 269 14.63 -4.13 13.60
N TRP A 270 15.86 -3.70 13.38
CA TRP A 270 16.88 -4.50 12.72
C TRP A 270 17.18 -5.79 13.50
N LYS A 271 17.37 -5.70 14.83
CA LYS A 271 17.55 -6.87 15.69
C LYS A 271 16.36 -7.83 15.63
N ASN A 272 15.14 -7.30 15.67
CA ASN A 272 13.91 -8.10 15.70
C ASN A 272 13.56 -8.74 14.32
N ALA A 273 14.35 -8.52 13.29
CA ALA A 273 14.25 -9.20 12.01
C ALA A 273 14.94 -10.58 11.98
N TYR A 274 15.79 -10.86 12.97
CA TYR A 274 16.55 -12.12 13.10
C TYR A 274 15.85 -13.11 14.02
#